data_de6c7e910fdbacdb0b66a48543ca7f86
#
_entry.id   de6c7e910fdbacdb0b66a48543ca7f86
#
_cell.length_a   1.000
_cell.length_b   1.000
_cell.length_c   1.000
_cell.angle_alpha   90.00
_cell.angle_beta   90.00
_cell.angle_gamma   90.00
#
_symmetry.space_group_name_H-M   'P 1'
#
loop_
_entity.id
_entity.type
_entity.pdbx_description
1 polymer ?
#
loop_
_entity_poly.entity_id
_entity_poly.type
_entity_poly.pdbx_seq_one_letter_code
_entity_poly.pdbx_strand_id
1 'polypeptide(L)'
;MTAYPPATIGMAEIHEAIAATRPDAECLVFRDKRFTWSQVTDRTRRFANHLASAGLGCSTERPVLQNWETGQDHLAIYLHNGNEYLECMLGAWKARVAPFNVNYRYVAEELLYLLTDSNASAIVIHSRFTRSEEHTSELQSPC
;
A
#
# COMPACT_ATOMS: atom_id res chain seq x y z
N MET A 1 -14.76 -29.74 -2.28
CA MET A 1 -13.60 -28.81 -2.28
C MET A 1 -13.33 -28.46 -3.71
N THR A 2 -13.77 -27.28 -4.15
CA THR A 2 -13.49 -26.78 -5.51
C THR A 2 -12.05 -26.29 -5.53
N ALA A 3 -11.21 -27.01 -6.27
CA ALA A 3 -9.86 -26.55 -6.54
C ALA A 3 -9.92 -25.16 -7.20
N TYR A 4 -9.23 -24.19 -6.65
CA TYR A 4 -9.02 -22.90 -7.30
C TYR A 4 -8.37 -23.15 -8.66
N PRO A 5 -8.86 -22.53 -9.73
CA PRO A 5 -8.26 -22.73 -11.03
C PRO A 5 -6.78 -22.28 -10.99
N PRO A 6 -5.87 -23.05 -11.62
CA PRO A 6 -4.49 -22.62 -11.74
C PRO A 6 -4.41 -21.33 -12.57
N ALA A 7 -3.60 -20.39 -12.09
CA ALA A 7 -3.32 -19.07 -12.67
C ALA A 7 -4.48 -18.05 -12.58
N THR A 8 -4.75 -17.58 -11.37
CA THR A 8 -5.38 -16.28 -11.20
C THR A 8 -4.36 -15.20 -11.57
N ILE A 9 -4.64 -14.44 -12.63
CA ILE A 9 -3.84 -13.25 -12.99
C ILE A 9 -4.10 -12.20 -11.92
N GLY A 10 -3.07 -11.79 -11.19
CA GLY A 10 -3.18 -10.75 -10.17
C GLY A 10 -3.21 -9.33 -10.75
N MET A 11 -3.58 -8.35 -9.93
CA MET A 11 -3.61 -6.93 -10.34
C MET A 11 -2.23 -6.41 -10.75
N ALA A 12 -1.16 -6.94 -10.16
CA ALA A 12 0.21 -6.57 -10.51
C ALA A 12 0.56 -7.01 -11.95
N GLU A 13 0.22 -8.24 -12.31
CA GLU A 13 0.46 -8.78 -13.64
C GLU A 13 -0.37 -8.07 -14.71
N ILE A 14 -1.64 -7.75 -14.42
CA ILE A 14 -2.51 -6.97 -15.32
C ILE A 14 -1.89 -5.60 -15.58
N HIS A 15 -1.47 -4.89 -14.53
CA HIS A 15 -0.84 -3.59 -14.66
C HIS A 15 0.44 -3.65 -15.51
N GLU A 16 1.31 -4.62 -15.28
CA GLU A 16 2.54 -4.82 -16.03
C GLU A 16 2.28 -5.14 -17.50
N ALA A 17 1.29 -5.99 -17.78
CA ALA A 17 0.91 -6.35 -19.16
C ALA A 17 0.38 -5.14 -19.95
N ILE A 18 -0.45 -4.29 -19.33
CA ILE A 18 -0.93 -3.06 -19.95
C ILE A 18 0.23 -2.10 -20.20
N ALA A 19 1.10 -1.90 -19.21
CA ALA A 19 2.26 -1.02 -19.34
C ALA A 19 3.22 -1.46 -20.44
N ALA A 20 3.39 -2.76 -20.66
CA ALA A 20 4.21 -3.30 -21.74
C ALA A 20 3.63 -3.03 -23.13
N THR A 21 2.30 -2.97 -23.25
CA THR A 21 1.63 -2.75 -24.56
C THR A 21 1.40 -1.27 -24.86
N ARG A 22 1.29 -0.41 -23.86
CA ARG A 22 0.96 1.02 -23.98
C ARG A 22 1.82 1.91 -23.08
N PRO A 23 3.16 1.84 -23.15
CA PRO A 23 4.05 2.48 -22.18
C PRO A 23 3.89 4.00 -22.14
N ASP A 24 3.65 4.64 -23.29
CA ASP A 24 3.59 6.09 -23.42
C ASP A 24 2.17 6.67 -23.27
N ALA A 25 1.15 5.82 -23.19
CA ALA A 25 -0.20 6.28 -22.94
C ALA A 25 -0.37 6.80 -21.50
N GLU A 26 -1.27 7.77 -21.33
CA GLU A 26 -1.61 8.30 -20.01
C GLU A 26 -2.25 7.20 -19.14
N CYS A 27 -1.74 7.05 -17.92
CA CYS A 27 -2.18 6.05 -16.95
C CYS A 27 -2.87 6.69 -15.76
N LEU A 28 -2.28 7.76 -15.20
CA LEU A 28 -2.72 8.36 -13.96
C LEU A 28 -2.71 9.88 -14.06
N VAL A 29 -3.84 10.49 -13.74
CA VAL A 29 -3.98 11.95 -13.66
C VAL A 29 -4.44 12.32 -12.26
N PHE A 30 -3.70 13.22 -11.61
CA PHE A 30 -4.08 13.79 -10.34
C PHE A 30 -3.73 15.29 -10.33
N ARG A 31 -4.75 16.14 -10.34
CA ARG A 31 -4.62 17.60 -10.49
C ARG A 31 -3.86 17.94 -11.78
N ASP A 32 -2.72 18.62 -11.66
CA ASP A 32 -1.80 19.01 -12.75
C ASP A 32 -0.76 17.91 -13.09
N LYS A 33 -0.65 16.88 -12.27
CA LYS A 33 0.27 15.76 -12.49
C LYS A 33 -0.33 14.75 -13.47
N ARG A 34 0.44 14.36 -14.47
CA ARG A 34 0.10 13.33 -15.44
C ARG A 34 1.23 12.33 -15.56
N PHE A 35 0.91 11.06 -15.49
CA PHE A 35 1.89 9.98 -15.56
C PHE A 35 1.50 8.98 -16.65
N THR A 36 2.47 8.55 -17.44
CA THR A 36 2.29 7.46 -18.39
C THR A 36 2.34 6.11 -17.70
N TRP A 37 1.93 5.05 -18.42
CA TRP A 37 2.02 3.68 -17.90
C TRP A 37 3.47 3.30 -17.53
N SER A 38 4.46 3.67 -18.35
CA SER A 38 5.87 3.41 -18.03
C SER A 38 6.33 4.12 -16.77
N GLN A 39 5.93 5.38 -16.58
CA GLN A 39 6.29 6.15 -15.38
C GLN A 39 5.67 5.57 -14.11
N VAL A 40 4.38 5.21 -14.13
CA VAL A 40 3.72 4.58 -12.98
C VAL A 40 4.36 3.22 -12.69
N THR A 41 4.67 2.44 -13.72
CA THR A 41 5.32 1.14 -13.58
C THR A 41 6.68 1.26 -12.93
N ASP A 42 7.53 2.19 -13.37
CA ASP A 42 8.85 2.43 -12.76
C ASP A 42 8.73 2.83 -11.28
N ARG A 43 7.85 3.77 -10.96
CA ARG A 43 7.61 4.24 -9.58
C ARG A 43 7.13 3.11 -8.68
N THR A 44 6.14 2.33 -9.14
CA THR A 44 5.59 1.21 -8.36
C THR A 44 6.56 0.04 -8.20
N ARG A 45 7.44 -0.22 -9.20
CA ARG A 45 8.52 -1.20 -9.08
C ARG A 45 9.57 -0.77 -8.06
N ARG A 46 9.95 0.52 -8.04
CA ARG A 46 10.88 1.05 -7.02
C ARG A 46 10.30 0.89 -5.62
N PHE A 47 9.02 1.19 -5.45
CA PHE A 47 8.36 0.99 -4.16
C PHE A 47 8.28 -0.49 -3.78
N ALA A 48 7.93 -1.38 -4.72
CA ALA A 48 7.93 -2.83 -4.50
C ALA A 48 9.31 -3.35 -4.07
N ASN A 49 10.38 -2.90 -4.73
CA ASN A 49 11.75 -3.27 -4.37
C ASN A 49 12.12 -2.76 -2.96
N HIS A 50 11.65 -1.57 -2.58
CA HIS A 50 11.85 -1.05 -1.22
C HIS A 50 11.17 -1.93 -0.18
N LEU A 51 9.91 -2.32 -0.38
CA LEU A 51 9.19 -3.25 0.51
C LEU A 51 9.90 -4.60 0.62
N ALA A 52 10.31 -5.17 -0.51
CA ALA A 52 11.04 -6.44 -0.54
C ALA A 52 12.40 -6.34 0.18
N SER A 53 13.14 -5.24 0.00
CA SER A 53 14.41 -5.01 0.71
C SER A 53 14.24 -4.81 2.22
N ALA A 54 13.06 -4.37 2.65
CA ALA A 54 12.68 -4.31 4.05
C ALA A 54 12.18 -5.65 4.61
N GLY A 55 12.21 -6.71 3.81
CA GLY A 55 11.79 -8.06 4.21
C GLY A 55 10.29 -8.32 4.14
N LEU A 56 9.54 -7.42 3.54
CA LEU A 56 8.08 -7.55 3.40
C LEU A 56 7.70 -8.32 2.13
N GLY A 57 6.67 -9.15 2.22
CA GLY A 57 6.24 -9.97 1.09
C GLY A 57 5.16 -10.98 1.43
N CYS A 58 5.29 -12.17 0.86
CA CYS A 58 4.41 -13.31 1.11
C CYS A 58 5.24 -14.46 1.69
N SER A 59 4.96 -14.83 2.93
CA SER A 59 5.63 -15.91 3.67
C SER A 59 4.99 -17.27 3.45
N THR A 60 3.67 -17.29 3.17
CA THR A 60 2.91 -18.52 3.02
C THR A 60 1.95 -18.43 1.84
N GLU A 61 2.03 -19.42 0.96
CA GLU A 61 1.22 -19.46 -0.25
C GLU A 61 -0.24 -19.85 0.02
N ARG A 62 -1.17 -19.26 -0.74
CA ARG A 62 -2.62 -19.45 -0.57
C ARG A 62 -3.10 -20.89 -0.47
N PRO A 63 -2.58 -21.89 -1.23
CA PRO A 63 -3.10 -23.26 -1.20
C PRO A 63 -2.98 -23.98 0.14
N VAL A 64 -2.08 -23.53 1.03
CA VAL A 64 -1.90 -24.14 2.36
C VAL A 64 -2.59 -23.39 3.49
N LEU A 65 -3.26 -22.27 3.17
CA LEU A 65 -3.96 -21.41 4.11
C LEU A 65 -5.46 -21.73 4.19
N GLN A 66 -6.04 -21.51 5.36
CA GLN A 66 -7.50 -21.51 5.52
C GLN A 66 -8.10 -20.24 4.88
N ASN A 67 -9.43 -20.22 4.68
CA ASN A 67 -10.11 -19.12 3.99
C ASN A 67 -9.96 -17.76 4.67
N TRP A 68 -9.76 -17.73 5.97
CA TRP A 68 -9.59 -16.52 6.79
C TRP A 68 -8.13 -16.14 7.06
N GLU A 69 -7.19 -16.97 6.66
CA GLU A 69 -5.76 -16.71 6.86
C GLU A 69 -5.17 -15.91 5.70
N THR A 70 -4.14 -15.14 5.99
CA THR A 70 -3.27 -14.51 5.02
C THR A 70 -1.83 -14.91 5.25
N GLY A 71 -1.09 -15.11 4.18
CA GLY A 71 0.34 -15.36 4.22
C GLY A 71 1.16 -14.16 3.75
N GLN A 72 0.50 -13.03 3.54
CA GLN A 72 1.13 -11.77 3.10
C GLN A 72 1.31 -10.83 4.29
N ASP A 73 2.40 -10.06 4.26
CA ASP A 73 2.52 -8.90 5.14
C ASP A 73 1.47 -7.86 4.80
N HIS A 74 1.00 -7.12 5.81
CA HIS A 74 -0.01 -6.09 5.65
C HIS A 74 0.62 -4.70 5.67
N LEU A 75 0.28 -3.89 4.65
CA LEU A 75 0.72 -2.50 4.53
C LEU A 75 -0.44 -1.54 4.75
N ALA A 76 -0.40 -0.78 5.83
CA ALA A 76 -1.33 0.30 6.08
C ALA A 76 -1.02 1.51 5.19
N ILE A 77 -2.00 2.04 4.46
CA ILE A 77 -1.86 3.25 3.65
C ILE A 77 -2.62 4.39 4.32
N TYR A 78 -1.87 5.25 5.05
CA TYR A 78 -2.38 6.41 5.78
C TYR A 78 -2.01 7.70 5.05
N LEU A 79 -2.68 7.92 3.93
CA LEU A 79 -2.45 9.02 3.01
C LEU A 79 -3.74 9.77 2.69
N HIS A 80 -3.62 11.03 2.26
CA HIS A 80 -4.68 11.69 1.51
C HIS A 80 -4.78 11.11 0.10
N ASN A 81 -5.94 11.26 -0.53
CA ASN A 81 -6.13 10.85 -1.93
C ASN A 81 -5.13 11.60 -2.82
N GLY A 82 -4.41 10.84 -3.62
CA GLY A 82 -3.36 11.34 -4.51
C GLY A 82 -2.80 10.23 -5.41
N ASN A 83 -1.87 10.60 -6.27
CA ASN A 83 -1.17 9.61 -7.10
C ASN A 83 -0.37 8.63 -6.25
N GLU A 84 0.21 9.09 -5.14
CA GLU A 84 0.99 8.28 -4.22
C GLU A 84 0.17 7.14 -3.61
N TYR A 85 -1.13 7.37 -3.38
CA TYR A 85 -2.04 6.36 -2.84
C TYR A 85 -2.12 5.13 -3.75
N LEU A 86 -2.40 5.37 -5.04
CA LEU A 86 -2.50 4.31 -6.04
C LEU A 86 -1.13 3.67 -6.31
N GLU A 87 -0.06 4.45 -6.32
CA GLU A 87 1.31 3.95 -6.47
C GLU A 87 1.69 3.00 -5.34
N CYS A 88 1.32 3.32 -4.09
CA CYS A 88 1.55 2.45 -2.94
C CYS A 88 0.77 1.14 -3.04
N MET A 89 -0.50 1.18 -3.46
CA MET A 89 -1.30 -0.03 -3.66
C MET A 89 -0.69 -0.94 -4.72
N LEU A 90 -0.39 -0.40 -5.90
CA LEU A 90 0.20 -1.16 -7.01
C LEU A 90 1.57 -1.72 -6.66
N GLY A 91 2.41 -0.93 -5.98
CA GLY A 91 3.73 -1.39 -5.54
C GLY A 91 3.65 -2.47 -4.46
N ALA A 92 2.71 -2.37 -3.53
CA ALA A 92 2.48 -3.41 -2.54
C ALA A 92 2.06 -4.73 -3.20
N TRP A 93 1.12 -4.72 -4.15
CA TRP A 93 0.75 -5.93 -4.89
C TRP A 93 1.92 -6.53 -5.67
N LYS A 94 2.80 -5.70 -6.26
CA LYS A 94 4.01 -6.17 -6.94
C LYS A 94 5.01 -6.84 -5.98
N ALA A 95 5.08 -6.37 -4.74
CA ALA A 95 5.88 -6.97 -3.68
C ALA A 95 5.17 -8.16 -3.00
N ARG A 96 3.94 -8.51 -3.43
CA ARG A 96 3.08 -9.52 -2.80
C ARG A 96 2.75 -9.20 -1.34
N VAL A 97 2.63 -7.91 -1.03
CA VAL A 97 2.17 -7.36 0.25
C VAL A 97 0.70 -6.98 0.10
N ALA A 98 -0.11 -7.19 1.12
CA ALA A 98 -1.52 -6.86 1.14
C ALA A 98 -1.73 -5.42 1.64
N PRO A 99 -2.01 -4.43 0.77
CA PRO A 99 -2.28 -3.08 1.20
C PRO A 99 -3.72 -2.95 1.71
N PHE A 100 -3.92 -2.11 2.74
CA PHE A 100 -5.24 -1.71 3.19
C PHE A 100 -5.31 -0.22 3.50
N ASN A 101 -6.50 0.33 3.35
CA ASN A 101 -6.76 1.75 3.49
C ASN A 101 -6.95 2.12 4.95
N VAL A 102 -6.31 3.22 5.37
CA VAL A 102 -6.52 3.82 6.68
C VAL A 102 -7.23 5.16 6.50
N ASN A 103 -8.31 5.38 7.24
CA ASN A 103 -9.00 6.65 7.21
C ASN A 103 -8.14 7.73 7.87
N TYR A 104 -7.76 8.75 7.10
CA TYR A 104 -6.92 9.86 7.58
C TYR A 104 -7.57 10.72 8.68
N ARG A 105 -8.85 10.48 9.00
CA ARG A 105 -9.59 11.16 10.07
C ARG A 105 -9.56 10.41 11.39
N TYR A 106 -8.98 9.21 11.43
CA TYR A 106 -8.89 8.45 12.67
C TYR A 106 -8.05 9.18 13.71
N VAL A 107 -8.54 9.18 14.95
CA VAL A 107 -7.76 9.61 16.11
C VAL A 107 -6.77 8.52 16.52
N ALA A 108 -5.81 8.86 17.36
CA ALA A 108 -4.70 7.96 17.72
C ALA A 108 -5.15 6.58 18.22
N GLU A 109 -6.21 6.53 19.04
CA GLU A 109 -6.75 5.28 19.58
C GLU A 109 -7.35 4.39 18.50
N GLU A 110 -8.11 4.98 17.56
CA GLU A 110 -8.71 4.25 16.42
C GLU A 110 -7.62 3.73 15.48
N LEU A 111 -6.60 4.55 15.24
CA LEU A 111 -5.46 4.16 14.41
C LEU A 111 -4.69 3.00 15.05
N LEU A 112 -4.39 3.09 16.35
CA LEU A 112 -3.70 2.03 17.07
C LEU A 112 -4.50 0.72 17.05
N TYR A 113 -5.81 0.80 17.28
CA TYR A 113 -6.70 -0.36 17.19
C TYR A 113 -6.62 -1.00 15.80
N LEU A 114 -6.80 -0.20 14.73
CA LEU A 114 -6.77 -0.71 13.36
C LEU A 114 -5.44 -1.37 13.01
N LEU A 115 -4.31 -0.73 13.33
CA LEU A 115 -2.98 -1.26 13.03
C LEU A 115 -2.70 -2.57 13.79
N THR A 116 -3.17 -2.66 15.02
CA THR A 116 -3.03 -3.87 15.86
C THR A 116 -3.93 -5.01 15.34
N ASP A 117 -5.20 -4.73 15.10
CA ASP A 117 -6.19 -5.72 14.66
C ASP A 117 -5.87 -6.27 13.26
N SER A 118 -5.41 -5.39 12.37
CA SER A 118 -4.98 -5.78 11.02
C SER A 118 -3.61 -6.48 10.99
N ASN A 119 -2.91 -6.57 12.11
CA ASN A 119 -1.53 -7.07 12.15
C ASN A 119 -0.63 -6.39 11.11
N ALA A 120 -0.67 -5.04 11.07
CA ALA A 120 0.08 -4.26 10.10
C ALA A 120 1.59 -4.43 10.30
N SER A 121 2.30 -4.87 9.26
CA SER A 121 3.76 -5.03 9.26
C SER A 121 4.47 -3.72 8.90
N ALA A 122 3.80 -2.83 8.18
CA ALA A 122 4.33 -1.53 7.78
C ALA A 122 3.22 -0.50 7.57
N ILE A 123 3.60 0.78 7.56
CA ILE A 123 2.71 1.90 7.28
C ILE A 123 3.37 2.90 6.34
N VAL A 124 2.63 3.35 5.34
CA VAL A 124 2.97 4.55 4.56
C VAL A 124 2.15 5.71 5.10
N ILE A 125 2.84 6.73 5.59
CA ILE A 125 2.21 7.89 6.23
C ILE A 125 2.57 9.18 5.50
N HIS A 126 1.60 10.09 5.35
CA HIS A 126 1.86 11.41 4.82
C HIS A 126 2.58 12.27 5.88
N SER A 127 3.63 12.99 5.49
CA SER A 127 4.46 13.81 6.41
C SER A 127 3.70 14.86 7.24
N ARG A 128 2.51 15.28 6.79
CA ARG A 128 1.64 16.17 7.58
C ARG A 128 1.10 15.52 8.84
N PHE A 129 0.94 14.19 8.86
CA PHE A 129 0.43 13.47 10.02
C PHE A 129 1.51 13.22 11.08
N THR A 130 2.79 13.24 10.70
CA THR A 130 3.92 13.07 11.64
C THR A 130 4.24 14.34 12.43
N ARG A 131 3.79 15.52 11.97
CA ARG A 131 4.04 16.81 12.62
C ARG A 131 3.01 17.19 13.67
N SER A 132 1.89 16.52 13.77
CA SER A 132 0.81 16.87 14.71
C SER A 132 1.15 16.51 16.18
N GLU A 133 2.16 15.70 16.42
CA GLU A 133 2.56 15.32 17.78
C GLU A 133 3.48 16.34 18.46
N GLU A 134 4.20 17.16 17.71
CA GLU A 134 5.10 18.18 18.30
C GLU A 134 4.36 19.38 18.90
N HIS A 135 3.13 19.70 18.45
CA HIS A 135 2.37 20.84 18.95
C HIS A 135 1.52 20.55 20.19
N THR A 136 1.31 19.30 20.56
CA THR A 136 0.53 18.93 21.74
C THR A 136 1.35 19.00 23.04
N SER A 137 2.67 18.95 22.95
CA SER A 137 3.57 19.02 24.10
C SER A 137 3.86 20.45 24.59
N GLU A 138 3.59 21.48 23.79
CA GLU A 138 3.82 22.89 24.16
C GLU A 138 2.63 23.53 24.92
N LEU A 139 1.46 22.90 24.95
CA LEU A 139 0.27 23.45 25.60
C LEU A 139 0.06 22.97 27.05
N GLN A 140 1.01 22.24 27.62
CA GLN A 140 0.97 21.81 29.02
C GLN A 140 2.11 22.39 29.86
N SER A 141 2.33 23.70 29.82
CA SER A 141 3.08 24.40 30.88
C SER A 141 2.08 25.16 31.74
N PRO A 142 1.81 24.72 32.97
CA PRO A 142 1.00 25.51 33.90
C PRO A 142 1.83 26.70 34.42
N CYS A 143 1.23 27.88 34.36
CA CYS A 143 1.66 29.02 35.19
C CYS A 143 1.44 28.73 36.65
#